data_062e33350bde2ab63b58bbbe236451eb
#
_entry.id   062e33350bde2ab63b58bbbe236451eb
#
_cell.length_a   1.000
_cell.length_b   1.000
_cell.length_c   1.000
_cell.angle_alpha   90.00
_cell.angle_beta   90.00
_cell.angle_gamma   90.00
#
_symmetry.space_group_name_H-M   'P 1'
#
loop_
_entity.id
_entity.type
_entity.pdbx_description
1 polymer ?
#
loop_
_entity_poly.entity_id
_entity_poly.type
_entity_poly.pdbx_seq_one_letter_code
_entity_poly.pdbx_strand_id
1 'polypeptide(L)'
;ETDDPEDYEVSYCTDLVLSPDTDDCVYVTTQHRENLFTAFNAYNTEFPETVFHLTASQPETSFTCSKSSWLSGQYDGMTGTGFIPCFAALYKAKGTFVLVTGCAAPEVLQAVSVSAQAYAKLKQTLDYWLRITSKLTIYTPNANLNTYMNGWAIYQTLACRIFGRSSLYQSGGAYGFRDQLQDVCAVIDEAPHIVREHLLRTASHQFEEGDVQHWWHPSKRYGDLGDKGVRTRCSDDLLWLPYALCVYTEATGDRSILAAEVPYIRSQTLA
;
A
#
# COMPACT_ATOMS: atom_id res chain seq x y z
N GLU A 1 14.46 24.82 16.83
CA GLU A 1 13.89 24.58 15.51
C GLU A 1 13.49 23.16 15.51
N THR A 2 12.22 22.97 15.42
CA THR A 2 11.58 21.68 15.54
C THR A 2 12.01 20.83 14.36
N ASP A 3 12.56 19.69 14.68
CA ASP A 3 12.73 18.64 13.74
C ASP A 3 11.34 18.35 13.15
N ASP A 4 11.17 18.71 11.90
CA ASP A 4 9.93 18.51 11.19
C ASP A 4 9.65 17.00 11.16
N PRO A 5 8.42 16.55 11.47
CA PRO A 5 8.07 15.15 11.32
C PRO A 5 8.36 14.59 9.92
N GLU A 6 8.47 15.43 8.91
CA GLU A 6 8.90 15.07 7.56
C GLU A 6 10.33 14.51 7.53
N ASP A 7 11.18 14.83 8.50
CA ASP A 7 12.50 14.23 8.64
C ASP A 7 12.47 12.75 8.99
N TYR A 8 11.31 12.23 9.34
CA TYR A 8 11.10 10.81 9.65
C TYR A 8 10.59 10.00 8.46
N GLU A 9 10.53 10.59 7.30
CA GLU A 9 10.13 9.88 6.10
C GLU A 9 11.23 8.93 5.64
N VAL A 10 10.92 7.64 5.74
CA VAL A 10 11.76 6.59 5.14
C VAL A 10 11.34 6.47 3.68
N SER A 11 12.13 7.04 2.79
CA SER A 11 11.92 6.86 1.36
C SER A 11 12.82 5.75 0.84
N TYR A 12 12.20 4.73 0.25
CA TYR A 12 12.92 3.68 -0.47
C TYR A 12 12.91 4.02 -1.95
N CYS A 13 14.09 4.22 -2.51
CA CYS A 13 14.24 4.34 -3.94
C CYS A 13 15.04 3.13 -4.43
N THR A 14 14.42 2.33 -5.29
CA THR A 14 15.11 1.20 -5.91
C THR A 14 15.24 1.51 -7.40
N ASP A 15 16.44 1.76 -7.84
CA ASP A 15 16.75 1.92 -9.24
C ASP A 15 17.36 0.63 -9.78
N LEU A 16 16.77 0.11 -10.83
CA LEU A 16 17.29 -1.01 -11.58
C LEU A 16 17.96 -0.44 -12.81
N VAL A 17 19.30 -0.49 -12.85
CA VAL A 17 20.09 -0.03 -13.99
C VAL A 17 20.68 -1.25 -14.69
N LEU A 18 20.29 -1.43 -15.94
CA LEU A 18 20.96 -2.36 -16.85
C LEU A 18 22.18 -1.63 -17.43
N SER A 19 23.38 -2.10 -17.13
CA SER A 19 24.58 -1.56 -17.76
C SER A 19 24.72 -2.11 -19.17
N PRO A 20 24.77 -1.24 -20.21
CA PRO A 20 24.93 -1.69 -21.58
C PRO A 20 26.33 -2.23 -21.87
N ASP A 21 27.32 -1.97 -21.01
CA ASP A 21 28.71 -2.28 -21.26
C ASP A 21 29.19 -3.60 -20.67
N THR A 22 28.35 -4.27 -19.89
CA THR A 22 28.67 -5.58 -19.34
C THR A 22 27.53 -6.51 -19.61
N ASP A 23 27.69 -7.37 -20.59
CA ASP A 23 26.75 -8.48 -20.86
C ASP A 23 26.46 -9.20 -19.53
N ASP A 24 25.21 -9.21 -19.10
CA ASP A 24 24.71 -9.96 -17.95
C ASP A 24 24.87 -9.31 -16.55
N CYS A 25 25.14 -8.02 -16.41
CA CYS A 25 25.15 -7.36 -15.11
C CYS A 25 23.88 -6.52 -14.87
N VAL A 26 23.21 -6.79 -13.77
CA VAL A 26 22.09 -5.99 -13.26
C VAL A 26 22.54 -5.27 -12.00
N TYR A 27 22.48 -3.95 -12.00
CA TYR A 27 22.76 -3.14 -10.83
C TYR A 27 21.46 -2.84 -10.11
N VAL A 28 21.39 -3.23 -8.86
CA VAL A 28 20.27 -2.88 -7.99
C VAL A 28 20.75 -1.95 -6.91
N THR A 29 20.18 -0.77 -6.88
CA THR A 29 20.47 0.20 -5.83
C THR A 29 19.24 0.44 -4.99
N THR A 30 19.39 0.35 -3.68
CA THR A 30 18.38 0.81 -2.74
C THR A 30 18.96 2.00 -1.99
N GLN A 31 18.27 3.12 -2.02
CA GLN A 31 18.61 4.25 -1.20
C GLN A 31 17.62 4.29 -0.03
N HIS A 32 18.16 4.11 1.17
CA HIS A 32 17.42 4.23 2.41
C HIS A 32 17.80 5.56 3.06
N ARG A 33 16.81 6.40 3.27
CA ARG A 33 16.99 7.61 4.05
C ARG A 33 16.63 7.28 5.49
N GLU A 34 17.62 6.95 6.28
CA GLU A 34 17.44 6.75 7.70
C GLU A 34 17.61 8.09 8.41
N ASN A 35 16.62 8.46 9.18
CA ASN A 35 16.79 9.58 10.09
C ASN A 35 17.76 9.16 11.20
N LEU A 36 18.71 10.01 11.53
CA LEU A 36 19.63 9.81 12.65
C LEU A 36 18.92 9.61 13.99
N PHE A 37 17.66 9.97 14.06
CA PHE A 37 16.79 9.86 15.24
C PHE A 37 15.79 8.71 15.12
N THR A 38 16.21 7.57 14.63
CA THR A 38 15.34 6.38 14.45
C THR A 38 14.55 5.99 15.69
N ALA A 39 15.07 6.29 16.89
CA ALA A 39 14.35 6.07 18.15
C ALA A 39 13.04 6.89 18.27
N PHE A 40 12.91 7.95 17.51
CA PHE A 40 11.76 8.85 17.51
C PHE A 40 10.94 8.76 16.21
N ASN A 41 11.33 7.92 15.28
CA ASN A 41 10.59 7.74 14.05
C ASN A 41 9.21 7.15 14.35
N ALA A 42 8.16 7.89 14.00
CA ALA A 42 6.78 7.47 14.24
C ALA A 42 6.47 6.13 13.54
N TYR A 43 7.01 5.92 12.34
CA TYR A 43 6.86 4.66 11.63
C TYR A 43 7.46 3.48 12.41
N ASN A 44 8.69 3.60 12.90
CA ASN A 44 9.32 2.56 13.70
C ASN A 44 8.60 2.32 15.03
N THR A 45 7.94 3.34 15.56
CA THR A 45 7.13 3.21 16.78
C THR A 45 5.83 2.45 16.51
N GLU A 46 5.20 2.69 15.37
CA GLU A 46 3.95 2.02 14.97
C GLU A 46 4.19 0.61 14.42
N PHE A 47 5.32 0.41 13.75
CA PHE A 47 5.68 -0.84 13.09
C PHE A 47 7.08 -1.30 13.50
N PRO A 48 7.33 -1.57 14.79
CA PRO A 48 8.69 -1.82 15.31
C PRO A 48 9.35 -3.09 14.75
N GLU A 49 8.55 -4.02 14.25
CA GLU A 49 9.03 -5.29 13.69
C GLU A 49 9.16 -5.25 12.16
N THR A 50 8.83 -4.12 11.54
CA THR A 50 8.88 -4.02 10.08
C THR A 50 10.30 -3.78 9.63
N VAL A 51 10.82 -4.71 8.87
CA VAL A 51 12.14 -4.62 8.23
C VAL A 51 11.94 -4.72 6.72
N PHE A 52 12.56 -3.81 6.00
CA PHE A 52 12.59 -3.89 4.55
C PHE A 52 13.68 -4.85 4.09
N HIS A 53 13.30 -5.83 3.31
CA HIS A 53 14.18 -6.84 2.77
C HIS A 53 14.27 -6.73 1.25
N LEU A 54 15.46 -7.04 0.76
CA LEU A 54 15.73 -7.25 -0.66
C LEU A 54 16.39 -8.61 -0.83
N THR A 55 15.86 -9.43 -1.72
CA THR A 55 16.43 -10.73 -2.06
C THR A 55 16.36 -10.97 -3.56
N ALA A 56 17.27 -11.78 -4.08
CA ALA A 56 17.35 -12.10 -5.49
C ALA A 56 17.43 -13.61 -5.75
N SER A 57 17.06 -14.03 -6.96
CA SER A 57 17.13 -15.44 -7.39
C SER A 57 18.57 -15.95 -7.58
N GLN A 58 19.53 -15.04 -7.64
CA GLN A 58 20.95 -15.34 -7.81
C GLN A 58 21.74 -14.53 -6.81
N PRO A 59 22.87 -15.05 -6.30
CA PRO A 59 23.69 -14.33 -5.33
C PRO A 59 24.35 -13.12 -5.98
N GLU A 60 24.55 -12.07 -5.19
CA GLU A 60 25.37 -10.94 -5.59
C GLU A 60 26.83 -11.34 -5.77
N THR A 61 27.50 -10.72 -6.71
CA THR A 61 28.96 -10.90 -6.92
C THR A 61 29.78 -9.93 -6.08
N SER A 62 29.23 -8.78 -5.81
CA SER A 62 29.78 -7.79 -4.90
C SER A 62 28.69 -6.79 -4.51
N PHE A 63 28.93 -6.06 -3.45
CA PHE A 63 28.00 -5.02 -2.97
C PHE A 63 28.76 -3.86 -2.33
N THR A 64 28.06 -2.75 -2.10
CA THR A 64 28.51 -1.66 -1.24
C THR A 64 27.31 -1.01 -0.55
N CYS A 65 27.52 -0.52 0.66
CA CYS A 65 26.57 0.34 1.36
C CYS A 65 27.04 1.80 1.40
N SER A 66 28.07 2.13 0.65
CA SER A 66 28.61 3.48 0.53
C SER A 66 28.11 4.14 -0.75
N LYS A 67 27.37 5.25 -0.62
CA LYS A 67 26.93 6.02 -1.79
C LYS A 67 28.09 6.55 -2.63
N SER A 68 29.19 6.96 -1.99
CA SER A 68 30.37 7.45 -2.70
C SER A 68 31.06 6.34 -3.49
N SER A 69 31.20 5.15 -2.90
CA SER A 69 31.75 3.97 -3.57
C SER A 69 30.87 3.57 -4.76
N TRP A 70 29.57 3.51 -4.56
CA TRP A 70 28.63 3.21 -5.64
C TRP A 70 28.72 4.22 -6.80
N LEU A 71 28.71 5.52 -6.49
CA LEU A 71 28.81 6.58 -7.52
C LEU A 71 30.15 6.55 -8.28
N SER A 72 31.21 6.01 -7.66
CA SER A 72 32.50 5.79 -8.30
C SER A 72 32.65 4.41 -8.97
N GLY A 73 31.59 3.61 -8.97
CA GLY A 73 31.59 2.25 -9.53
C GLY A 73 32.34 1.22 -8.70
N GLN A 74 32.58 1.49 -7.42
CA GLN A 74 33.30 0.60 -6.52
C GLN A 74 32.30 -0.18 -5.65
N TYR A 75 32.45 -1.50 -5.65
CA TYR A 75 31.68 -2.43 -4.82
C TYR A 75 32.65 -3.12 -3.86
N ASP A 76 32.92 -2.42 -2.77
CA ASP A 76 34.00 -2.74 -1.81
C ASP A 76 33.57 -3.69 -0.69
N GLY A 77 32.33 -4.17 -0.70
CA GLY A 77 31.78 -5.05 0.33
C GLY A 77 31.56 -4.36 1.68
N MET A 78 31.67 -3.03 1.74
CA MET A 78 31.47 -2.31 3.00
C MET A 78 30.00 -2.34 3.41
N THR A 79 29.75 -2.81 4.63
CA THR A 79 28.45 -2.69 5.31
C THR A 79 28.33 -1.28 5.87
N GLY A 80 27.21 -0.64 5.54
CA GLY A 80 27.07 0.76 5.62
C GLY A 80 27.21 1.43 6.94
N THR A 81 27.88 2.54 6.90
CA THR A 81 27.79 3.58 7.91
C THR A 81 28.05 4.91 7.20
N GLY A 82 27.10 5.38 6.46
CA GLY A 82 27.18 6.72 5.93
C GLY A 82 26.01 7.55 6.45
N PHE A 83 26.16 8.84 6.40
CA PHE A 83 25.08 9.78 6.69
C PHE A 83 23.85 9.55 5.80
N ILE A 84 24.04 8.92 4.64
CA ILE A 84 22.98 8.48 3.75
C ILE A 84 23.26 7.00 3.45
N PRO A 85 22.66 6.07 4.18
CA PRO A 85 22.80 4.67 3.92
C PRO A 85 22.22 4.33 2.54
N CYS A 86 22.96 3.53 1.79
CA CYS A 86 22.49 2.95 0.56
C CYS A 86 22.92 1.50 0.49
N PHE A 87 22.22 0.72 -0.30
CA PHE A 87 22.66 -0.61 -0.66
C PHE A 87 22.68 -0.70 -2.18
N ALA A 88 23.84 -1.04 -2.72
CA ALA A 88 24.02 -1.33 -4.13
C ALA A 88 24.68 -2.69 -4.28
N ALA A 89 24.12 -3.55 -5.10
CA ALA A 89 24.63 -4.89 -5.34
C ALA A 89 24.76 -5.17 -6.82
N LEU A 90 25.84 -5.86 -7.16
CA LEU A 90 26.16 -6.29 -8.51
C LEU A 90 25.80 -7.77 -8.66
N TYR A 91 25.00 -8.07 -9.66
CA TYR A 91 24.59 -9.43 -9.99
C TYR A 91 25.06 -9.79 -11.41
N LYS A 92 25.56 -11.03 -11.57
CA LYS A 92 25.75 -11.62 -12.89
C LYS A 92 24.55 -12.50 -13.21
N ALA A 93 23.57 -11.92 -13.84
CA ALA A 93 22.35 -12.62 -14.16
C ALA A 93 22.48 -13.48 -15.42
N LYS A 94 22.06 -14.75 -15.33
CA LYS A 94 21.88 -15.63 -16.48
C LYS A 94 20.44 -16.09 -16.56
N GLY A 95 19.82 -15.91 -17.71
CA GLY A 95 18.43 -16.29 -17.93
C GLY A 95 17.46 -15.38 -17.16
N THR A 96 16.48 -15.98 -16.47
CA THR A 96 15.53 -15.23 -15.68
C THR A 96 16.15 -14.79 -14.35
N PHE A 97 16.17 -13.49 -14.13
CA PHE A 97 16.56 -12.88 -12.86
C PHE A 97 15.33 -12.35 -12.14
N VAL A 98 15.16 -12.73 -10.89
CA VAL A 98 14.05 -12.28 -10.04
C VAL A 98 14.63 -11.50 -8.86
N LEU A 99 14.17 -10.28 -8.70
CA LEU A 99 14.43 -9.45 -7.54
C LEU A 99 13.13 -9.26 -6.77
N VAL A 100 13.16 -9.48 -5.47
CA VAL A 100 12.01 -9.33 -4.58
C VAL A 100 12.36 -8.34 -3.50
N THR A 101 11.50 -7.36 -3.30
CA THR A 101 11.61 -6.36 -2.25
C THR A 101 10.31 -6.31 -1.44
N GLY A 102 10.41 -6.05 -0.16
CA GLY A 102 9.23 -5.89 0.68
C GLY A 102 9.50 -5.99 2.16
N CYS A 103 8.45 -5.83 2.93
CA CYS A 103 8.46 -5.89 4.40
C CYS A 103 7.95 -7.23 4.96
N ALA A 104 7.79 -8.24 4.11
CA ALA A 104 7.45 -9.59 4.56
C ALA A 104 8.67 -10.29 5.18
N ALA A 105 8.42 -11.37 5.91
CA ALA A 105 9.49 -12.17 6.47
C ALA A 105 10.45 -12.69 5.37
N PRO A 106 11.77 -12.76 5.65
CA PRO A 106 12.78 -13.14 4.66
C PRO A 106 12.46 -14.44 3.93
N GLU A 107 11.95 -15.44 4.65
CA GLU A 107 11.62 -16.76 4.10
C GLU A 107 10.52 -16.67 3.04
N VAL A 108 9.56 -15.78 3.23
CA VAL A 108 8.47 -15.52 2.26
C VAL A 108 9.03 -14.88 1.00
N LEU A 109 9.91 -13.91 1.14
CA LEU A 109 10.53 -13.22 0.01
C LEU A 109 11.46 -14.16 -0.77
N GLN A 110 12.26 -14.96 -0.06
CA GLN A 110 13.14 -15.97 -0.67
C GLN A 110 12.34 -17.02 -1.45
N ALA A 111 11.22 -17.49 -0.90
CA ALA A 111 10.36 -18.43 -1.62
C ALA A 111 9.86 -17.86 -2.95
N VAL A 112 9.53 -16.57 -2.98
CA VAL A 112 9.07 -15.89 -4.20
C VAL A 112 10.20 -15.58 -5.17
N SER A 113 11.45 -15.47 -4.72
CA SER A 113 12.60 -15.20 -5.60
C SER A 113 12.93 -16.34 -6.55
N VAL A 114 12.43 -17.55 -6.30
CA VAL A 114 12.54 -18.68 -7.26
C VAL A 114 11.69 -18.38 -8.49
N SER A 115 12.28 -18.47 -9.68
CA SER A 115 11.63 -18.07 -10.95
C SER A 115 10.25 -18.69 -11.15
N ALA A 116 10.10 -19.99 -10.88
CA ALA A 116 8.80 -20.65 -11.00
C ALA A 116 7.73 -20.06 -10.07
N GLN A 117 8.11 -19.68 -8.86
CA GLN A 117 7.21 -19.06 -7.89
C GLN A 117 6.89 -17.61 -8.28
N ALA A 118 7.87 -16.88 -8.81
CA ALA A 118 7.65 -15.52 -9.34
C ALA A 118 6.62 -15.55 -10.49
N TYR A 119 6.77 -16.46 -11.43
CA TYR A 119 5.77 -16.64 -12.52
C TYR A 119 4.40 -17.07 -12.00
N ALA A 120 4.35 -17.95 -11.00
CA ALA A 120 3.08 -18.33 -10.38
C ALA A 120 2.40 -17.14 -9.70
N LYS A 121 3.16 -16.27 -9.01
CA LYS A 121 2.66 -15.04 -8.39
C LYS A 121 2.18 -14.03 -9.43
N LEU A 122 2.95 -13.85 -10.51
CA LEU A 122 2.52 -13.01 -11.63
C LEU A 122 1.18 -13.50 -12.20
N LYS A 123 1.06 -14.82 -12.46
CA LYS A 123 -0.19 -15.41 -12.94
C LYS A 123 -1.35 -15.19 -11.96
N GLN A 124 -1.13 -15.40 -10.65
CA GLN A 124 -2.15 -15.16 -9.63
C GLN A 124 -2.62 -13.70 -9.62
N THR A 125 -1.69 -12.75 -9.77
CA THR A 125 -2.01 -11.32 -9.84
C THR A 125 -2.82 -10.98 -11.08
N LEU A 126 -2.42 -11.50 -12.23
CA LEU A 126 -3.17 -11.32 -13.48
C LEU A 126 -4.57 -11.93 -13.40
N ASP A 127 -4.68 -13.16 -12.90
CA ASP A 127 -5.97 -13.84 -12.73
C ASP A 127 -6.88 -13.09 -11.73
N TYR A 128 -6.30 -12.50 -10.68
CA TYR A 128 -7.05 -11.69 -9.72
C TYR A 128 -7.66 -10.46 -10.40
N TRP A 129 -6.86 -9.68 -11.11
CA TRP A 129 -7.35 -8.48 -11.79
C TRP A 129 -8.33 -8.82 -12.93
N LEU A 130 -8.06 -9.86 -13.70
CA LEU A 130 -8.98 -10.30 -14.74
C LEU A 130 -10.35 -10.71 -14.18
N ARG A 131 -10.39 -11.40 -13.03
CA ARG A 131 -11.68 -11.75 -12.39
C ARG A 131 -12.49 -10.52 -11.97
N ILE A 132 -11.83 -9.47 -11.54
CA ILE A 132 -12.51 -8.23 -11.14
C ILE A 132 -12.95 -7.45 -12.37
N THR A 133 -12.04 -7.15 -13.29
CA THR A 133 -12.31 -6.25 -14.41
C THR A 133 -13.15 -6.85 -15.51
N SER A 134 -13.35 -8.19 -15.55
CA SER A 134 -14.17 -8.86 -16.55
C SER A 134 -15.64 -9.07 -16.16
N LYS A 135 -16.04 -8.71 -14.94
CA LYS A 135 -17.43 -8.93 -14.51
C LYS A 135 -18.42 -8.04 -15.25
N LEU A 136 -18.06 -6.79 -15.46
CA LEU A 136 -18.82 -5.84 -16.26
C LEU A 136 -17.94 -5.37 -17.41
N THR A 137 -18.44 -5.43 -18.62
CA THR A 137 -17.70 -4.99 -19.81
C THR A 137 -18.60 -4.14 -20.69
N ILE A 138 -18.13 -2.99 -21.06
CA ILE A 138 -18.81 -2.11 -22.01
C ILE A 138 -18.13 -2.14 -23.38
N TYR A 139 -18.92 -2.02 -24.43
CA TYR A 139 -18.46 -1.90 -25.78
C TYR A 139 -19.06 -0.67 -26.44
N THR A 140 -18.21 0.28 -26.79
CA THR A 140 -18.58 1.52 -27.46
C THR A 140 -17.74 1.69 -28.73
N PRO A 141 -18.13 2.60 -29.63
CA PRO A 141 -17.30 2.94 -30.80
C PRO A 141 -15.96 3.60 -30.42
N ASN A 142 -15.80 4.06 -29.17
CA ASN A 142 -14.58 4.69 -28.70
C ASN A 142 -13.71 3.69 -27.95
N ALA A 143 -12.61 3.24 -28.58
CA ALA A 143 -11.69 2.28 -28.00
C ALA A 143 -11.03 2.78 -26.70
N ASN A 144 -10.73 4.07 -26.58
CA ASN A 144 -10.13 4.64 -25.37
C ASN A 144 -11.10 4.60 -24.19
N LEU A 145 -12.39 4.88 -24.44
CA LEU A 145 -13.42 4.77 -23.42
C LEU A 145 -13.57 3.31 -22.96
N ASN A 146 -13.53 2.35 -23.88
CA ASN A 146 -13.60 0.93 -23.54
C ASN A 146 -12.41 0.50 -22.67
N THR A 147 -11.21 0.91 -23.04
CA THR A 147 -9.99 0.62 -22.22
C THR A 147 -10.08 1.24 -20.83
N TYR A 148 -10.53 2.49 -20.76
CA TYR A 148 -10.67 3.18 -19.49
C TYR A 148 -11.70 2.49 -18.57
N MET A 149 -12.91 2.26 -19.08
CA MET A 149 -14.01 1.72 -18.28
C MET A 149 -13.84 0.24 -17.92
N ASN A 150 -13.32 -0.58 -18.86
CA ASN A 150 -13.19 -2.02 -18.65
C ASN A 150 -11.97 -2.43 -17.82
N GLY A 151 -11.16 -1.50 -17.37
CA GLY A 151 -9.97 -1.84 -16.60
C GLY A 151 -9.46 -0.71 -15.73
N TRP A 152 -9.09 0.39 -16.36
CA TRP A 152 -8.36 1.44 -15.68
C TRP A 152 -9.13 2.13 -14.55
N ALA A 153 -10.41 2.42 -14.74
CA ALA A 153 -11.24 3.05 -13.73
C ALA A 153 -11.39 2.16 -12.49
N ILE A 154 -11.67 0.88 -12.70
CA ILE A 154 -11.80 -0.12 -11.63
C ILE A 154 -10.46 -0.30 -10.90
N TYR A 155 -9.37 -0.44 -11.68
CA TYR A 155 -8.03 -0.56 -11.11
C TYR A 155 -7.66 0.65 -10.25
N GLN A 156 -7.89 1.87 -10.71
CA GLN A 156 -7.60 3.08 -9.94
C GLN A 156 -8.41 3.16 -8.65
N THR A 157 -9.70 2.83 -8.72
CA THR A 157 -10.54 2.83 -7.53
C THR A 157 -10.00 1.86 -6.48
N LEU A 158 -9.73 0.62 -6.87
CA LEU A 158 -9.25 -0.39 -5.93
C LEU A 158 -7.80 -0.16 -5.50
N ALA A 159 -6.87 -0.02 -6.46
CA ALA A 159 -5.44 0.05 -6.15
C ALA A 159 -5.06 1.37 -5.48
N CYS A 160 -5.57 2.50 -5.96
CA CYS A 160 -5.19 3.80 -5.44
C CYS A 160 -6.06 4.23 -4.27
N ARG A 161 -7.40 4.16 -4.43
CA ARG A 161 -8.30 4.72 -3.41
C ARG A 161 -8.53 3.78 -2.25
N ILE A 162 -8.70 2.49 -2.48
CA ILE A 162 -9.03 1.53 -1.42
C ILE A 162 -7.78 0.92 -0.79
N PHE A 163 -6.84 0.40 -1.59
CA PHE A 163 -5.63 -0.24 -1.06
C PHE A 163 -4.54 0.77 -0.71
N GLY A 164 -4.22 1.68 -1.62
CA GLY A 164 -3.18 2.69 -1.44
C GLY A 164 -3.63 3.89 -0.60
N ARG A 165 -4.92 4.12 -0.49
CA ARG A 165 -5.52 5.28 0.20
C ARG A 165 -4.87 6.59 -0.23
N SER A 166 -4.67 6.74 -1.51
CA SER A 166 -4.01 7.91 -2.09
C SER A 166 -4.77 8.42 -3.31
N SER A 167 -4.64 9.70 -3.57
CA SER A 167 -5.13 10.36 -4.77
C SER A 167 -4.18 11.47 -5.17
N LEU A 168 -4.45 12.09 -6.32
CA LEU A 168 -3.68 13.26 -6.76
C LEU A 168 -3.66 14.40 -5.73
N TYR A 169 -4.74 14.54 -4.97
CA TYR A 169 -4.92 15.62 -3.99
C TYR A 169 -4.66 15.17 -2.55
N GLN A 170 -4.55 13.88 -2.29
CA GLN A 170 -4.43 13.33 -0.95
C GLN A 170 -3.57 12.07 -0.99
N SER A 171 -2.31 12.21 -0.65
CA SER A 171 -1.32 11.13 -0.68
C SER A 171 -0.99 10.56 0.70
N GLY A 172 -1.72 10.98 1.74
CA GLY A 172 -1.36 10.71 3.14
C GLY A 172 -1.65 9.31 3.66
N GLY A 173 -2.23 8.41 2.85
CA GLY A 173 -2.53 7.04 3.28
C GLY A 173 -3.65 6.91 4.33
N ALA A 174 -4.39 7.98 4.59
CA ALA A 174 -5.53 7.96 5.50
C ALA A 174 -6.76 7.30 4.88
N TYR A 175 -7.60 6.70 5.73
CA TYR A 175 -8.97 6.41 5.38
C TYR A 175 -9.81 7.69 5.51
N GLY A 176 -10.68 7.96 4.54
CA GLY A 176 -11.71 8.99 4.63
C GLY A 176 -13.09 8.35 4.81
N PHE A 177 -13.88 8.81 5.77
CA PHE A 177 -15.20 8.21 6.01
C PHE A 177 -16.09 8.32 4.78
N ARG A 178 -16.37 9.53 4.33
CA ARG A 178 -17.18 9.79 3.15
C ARG A 178 -16.51 9.34 1.86
N ASP A 179 -15.28 9.77 1.64
CA ASP A 179 -14.62 9.65 0.34
C ASP A 179 -14.54 8.20 -0.13
N GLN A 180 -14.13 7.30 0.77
CA GLN A 180 -13.98 5.90 0.42
C GLN A 180 -15.31 5.13 0.43
N LEU A 181 -16.32 5.59 1.16
CA LEU A 181 -17.68 5.06 1.02
C LEU A 181 -18.27 5.38 -0.36
N GLN A 182 -17.97 6.56 -0.92
CA GLN A 182 -18.28 6.87 -2.32
C GLN A 182 -17.52 5.97 -3.28
N ASP A 183 -16.20 5.83 -3.07
CA ASP A 183 -15.35 5.01 -3.93
C ASP A 183 -15.80 3.54 -3.98
N VAL A 184 -16.15 2.94 -2.84
CA VAL A 184 -16.58 1.54 -2.83
C VAL A 184 -17.93 1.31 -3.49
N CYS A 185 -18.83 2.30 -3.50
CA CYS A 185 -20.09 2.20 -4.23
C CYS A 185 -19.87 1.99 -5.73
N ALA A 186 -18.76 2.50 -6.29
CA ALA A 186 -18.45 2.37 -7.71
C ALA A 186 -17.95 0.96 -8.12
N VAL A 187 -17.66 0.08 -7.18
CA VAL A 187 -17.06 -1.25 -7.44
C VAL A 187 -17.84 -2.40 -6.78
N ILE A 188 -19.10 -2.17 -6.42
CA ILE A 188 -19.94 -3.18 -5.76
C ILE A 188 -20.11 -4.42 -6.62
N ASP A 189 -20.33 -4.24 -7.91
CA ASP A 189 -20.56 -5.37 -8.83
C ASP A 189 -19.29 -6.17 -9.09
N GLU A 190 -18.14 -5.50 -9.12
CA GLU A 190 -16.85 -6.11 -9.42
C GLU A 190 -16.22 -6.78 -8.20
N ALA A 191 -16.30 -6.13 -7.04
CA ALA A 191 -15.59 -6.55 -5.84
C ALA A 191 -16.44 -6.48 -4.54
N PRO A 192 -17.63 -7.10 -4.48
CA PRO A 192 -18.54 -6.97 -3.36
C PRO A 192 -17.94 -7.38 -2.01
N HIS A 193 -16.99 -8.30 -1.99
CA HIS A 193 -16.29 -8.71 -0.76
C HIS A 193 -15.40 -7.60 -0.19
N ILE A 194 -14.72 -6.83 -1.06
CA ILE A 194 -13.91 -5.67 -0.65
C ILE A 194 -14.81 -4.57 -0.11
N VAL A 195 -15.94 -4.34 -0.79
CA VAL A 195 -16.94 -3.37 -0.35
C VAL A 195 -17.46 -3.73 1.03
N ARG A 196 -17.83 -4.99 1.25
CA ARG A 196 -18.29 -5.47 2.55
C ARG A 196 -17.29 -5.24 3.67
N GLU A 197 -16.04 -5.60 3.45
CA GLU A 197 -14.96 -5.35 4.42
C GLU A 197 -14.80 -3.87 4.72
N HIS A 198 -14.89 -3.04 3.69
CA HIS A 198 -14.74 -1.60 3.84
C HIS A 198 -15.93 -0.98 4.62
N LEU A 199 -17.16 -1.41 4.33
CA LEU A 199 -18.35 -0.97 5.07
C LEU A 199 -18.23 -1.30 6.57
N LEU A 200 -17.80 -2.51 6.92
CA LEU A 200 -17.61 -2.92 8.31
C LEU A 200 -16.47 -2.13 8.99
N ARG A 201 -15.35 -1.92 8.26
CA ARG A 201 -14.25 -1.09 8.75
C ARG A 201 -14.71 0.34 9.02
N THR A 202 -15.44 0.93 8.11
CA THR A 202 -15.94 2.31 8.27
C THR A 202 -16.97 2.40 9.41
N ALA A 203 -17.84 1.40 9.56
CA ALA A 203 -18.78 1.31 10.66
C ALA A 203 -18.10 1.31 12.04
N SER A 204 -16.88 0.72 12.16
CA SER A 204 -16.11 0.74 13.41
C SER A 204 -15.49 2.10 13.75
N HIS A 205 -15.65 3.10 12.89
CA HIS A 205 -15.17 4.47 13.11
C HIS A 205 -16.29 5.47 13.41
N GLN A 206 -17.40 4.96 13.92
CA GLN A 206 -18.49 5.75 14.51
C GLN A 206 -18.32 5.86 16.02
N PHE A 207 -18.75 6.98 16.58
CA PHE A 207 -18.84 7.19 18.02
C PHE A 207 -20.22 6.79 18.56
N GLU A 208 -20.30 6.49 19.87
CA GLU A 208 -21.57 6.16 20.53
C GLU A 208 -22.61 7.28 20.36
N GLU A 209 -22.18 8.52 20.22
CA GLU A 209 -23.04 9.69 20.04
C GLU A 209 -23.58 9.85 18.62
N GLY A 210 -23.13 9.01 17.68
CA GLY A 210 -23.61 8.95 16.30
C GLY A 210 -22.83 9.79 15.28
N ASP A 211 -21.86 10.56 15.72
CA ASP A 211 -20.91 11.21 14.82
C ASP A 211 -19.75 10.25 14.46
N VAL A 212 -18.85 10.68 13.57
CA VAL A 212 -17.85 9.81 12.94
C VAL A 212 -16.48 10.46 12.92
N GLN A 213 -15.46 9.65 12.65
CA GLN A 213 -14.16 10.18 12.23
C GLN A 213 -14.22 10.60 10.77
N HIS A 214 -13.89 11.85 10.48
CA HIS A 214 -13.80 12.37 9.11
C HIS A 214 -12.74 11.63 8.31
N TRP A 215 -11.57 11.43 8.94
CA TRP A 215 -10.49 10.60 8.42
C TRP A 215 -9.67 10.02 9.56
N TRP A 216 -8.97 8.92 9.28
CA TRP A 216 -8.09 8.25 10.25
C TRP A 216 -6.94 7.52 9.54
N HIS A 217 -5.84 7.37 10.28
CA HIS A 217 -4.75 6.48 9.89
C HIS A 217 -4.85 5.19 10.70
N PRO A 218 -4.71 4.01 10.07
CA PRO A 218 -4.62 2.77 10.82
C PRO A 218 -3.37 2.82 11.70
N SER A 219 -3.54 2.58 12.99
CA SER A 219 -2.44 2.59 13.94
C SER A 219 -2.64 1.50 14.97
N LYS A 220 -1.59 0.70 15.19
CA LYS A 220 -1.58 -0.29 16.28
C LYS A 220 -1.33 0.35 17.65
N ARG A 221 -0.83 1.59 17.67
CA ARG A 221 -0.42 2.28 18.89
C ARG A 221 -1.59 2.75 19.75
N TYR A 222 -2.71 3.07 19.14
CA TYR A 222 -3.82 3.70 19.82
C TYR A 222 -4.88 2.71 20.32
N GLY A 223 -4.75 1.41 19.98
CA GLY A 223 -5.56 0.31 20.52
C GLY A 223 -7.05 0.65 20.61
N ASP A 224 -7.61 0.48 21.81
CA ASP A 224 -9.02 0.70 22.10
C ASP A 224 -9.49 2.17 22.01
N LEU A 225 -8.57 3.11 21.82
CA LEU A 225 -8.88 4.53 21.63
C LEU A 225 -9.21 4.88 20.16
N GLY A 226 -9.22 3.89 19.30
CA GLY A 226 -9.37 4.07 17.86
C GLY A 226 -8.08 4.52 17.18
N ASP A 227 -8.07 4.42 15.88
CA ASP A 227 -6.97 4.87 15.05
C ASP A 227 -6.80 6.39 15.15
N LYS A 228 -5.57 6.87 14.97
CA LYS A 228 -5.31 8.31 14.91
C LYS A 228 -6.18 8.95 13.83
N GLY A 229 -7.12 9.76 14.22
CA GLY A 229 -8.07 10.36 13.29
C GLY A 229 -8.73 11.62 13.86
N VAL A 230 -9.53 12.26 13.04
CA VAL A 230 -10.22 13.52 13.37
C VAL A 230 -11.71 13.28 13.48
N ARG A 231 -12.26 13.45 14.66
CA ARG A 231 -13.71 13.47 14.88
C ARG A 231 -14.33 14.71 14.23
N THR A 232 -15.48 14.57 13.58
CA THR A 232 -16.08 15.65 12.80
C THR A 232 -17.54 15.89 13.13
N ARG A 233 -17.99 17.11 12.87
CA ARG A 233 -19.40 17.52 12.81
C ARG A 233 -19.88 17.78 11.39
N CYS A 234 -19.12 17.34 10.39
CA CYS A 234 -19.52 17.41 8.99
C CYS A 234 -20.82 16.62 8.82
N SER A 235 -21.88 17.30 8.44
CA SER A 235 -23.26 16.77 8.52
C SER A 235 -23.53 15.64 7.51
N ASP A 236 -22.77 15.58 6.42
CA ASP A 236 -22.96 14.57 5.38
C ASP A 236 -22.10 13.32 5.59
N ASP A 237 -20.99 13.40 6.31
CA ASP A 237 -20.12 12.25 6.53
C ASP A 237 -20.89 11.04 7.08
N LEU A 238 -21.63 11.24 8.15
CA LEU A 238 -22.39 10.18 8.80
C LEU A 238 -23.50 9.56 7.92
N LEU A 239 -23.97 10.29 6.93
CA LEU A 239 -25.05 9.82 6.04
C LEU A 239 -24.55 8.85 4.96
N TRP A 240 -23.25 8.86 4.68
CA TRP A 240 -22.67 8.02 3.64
C TRP A 240 -22.66 6.54 4.00
N LEU A 241 -22.50 6.19 5.27
CA LEU A 241 -22.52 4.78 5.67
C LEU A 241 -23.89 4.12 5.44
N PRO A 242 -25.01 4.66 5.93
CA PRO A 242 -26.32 4.06 5.63
C PRO A 242 -26.65 4.09 4.14
N TYR A 243 -26.25 5.14 3.40
CA TYR A 243 -26.43 5.19 1.96
C TYR A 243 -25.67 4.05 1.25
N ALA A 244 -24.37 3.92 1.49
CA ALA A 244 -23.54 2.89 0.87
C ALA A 244 -24.01 1.48 1.28
N LEU A 245 -24.48 1.31 2.51
CA LEU A 245 -25.05 0.06 2.99
C LEU A 245 -26.34 -0.32 2.26
N CYS A 246 -27.22 0.64 2.00
CA CYS A 246 -28.42 0.41 1.19
C CYS A 246 -28.06 0.01 -0.24
N VAL A 247 -27.17 0.75 -0.89
CA VAL A 247 -26.72 0.45 -2.26
C VAL A 247 -26.08 -0.96 -2.33
N TYR A 248 -25.23 -1.29 -1.35
CA TYR A 248 -24.60 -2.61 -1.27
C TYR A 248 -25.63 -3.73 -1.10
N THR A 249 -26.58 -3.59 -0.17
CA THR A 249 -27.58 -4.63 0.09
C THR A 249 -28.57 -4.80 -1.06
N GLU A 250 -28.89 -3.73 -1.77
CA GLU A 250 -29.70 -3.79 -2.99
C GLU A 250 -28.99 -4.51 -4.13
N ALA A 251 -27.72 -4.18 -4.36
CA ALA A 251 -26.94 -4.75 -5.45
C ALA A 251 -26.57 -6.23 -5.22
N THR A 252 -26.22 -6.59 -3.98
CA THR A 252 -25.70 -7.92 -3.66
C THR A 252 -26.73 -8.89 -3.08
N GLY A 253 -27.80 -8.38 -2.49
CA GLY A 253 -28.76 -9.17 -1.69
C GLY A 253 -28.20 -9.61 -0.33
N ASP A 254 -26.96 -9.23 0.03
CA ASP A 254 -26.34 -9.61 1.30
C ASP A 254 -26.90 -8.78 2.46
N ARG A 255 -27.97 -9.30 3.06
CA ARG A 255 -28.57 -8.74 4.27
C ARG A 255 -27.86 -9.15 5.56
N SER A 256 -26.92 -10.10 5.50
CA SER A 256 -26.18 -10.56 6.68
C SER A 256 -25.31 -9.46 7.27
N ILE A 257 -24.88 -8.50 6.46
CA ILE A 257 -24.11 -7.35 6.92
C ILE A 257 -24.86 -6.50 7.94
N LEU A 258 -26.21 -6.46 7.87
CA LEU A 258 -27.05 -5.70 8.81
C LEU A 258 -27.07 -6.31 10.22
N ALA A 259 -26.70 -7.58 10.35
CA ALA A 259 -26.59 -8.28 11.62
C ALA A 259 -25.14 -8.33 12.16
N ALA A 260 -24.20 -7.72 11.46
CA ALA A 260 -22.83 -7.67 11.91
C ALA A 260 -22.70 -6.70 13.10
N GLU A 261 -22.12 -7.20 14.18
CA GLU A 261 -21.80 -6.38 15.35
C GLU A 261 -20.44 -5.72 15.13
N VAL A 262 -20.41 -4.40 15.24
CA VAL A 262 -19.20 -3.60 15.06
C VAL A 262 -19.06 -2.66 16.26
N PRO A 263 -17.89 -2.61 16.91
CA PRO A 263 -17.69 -1.75 18.07
C PRO A 263 -17.70 -0.27 17.68
N TYR A 264 -18.20 0.55 18.59
CA TYR A 264 -18.01 2.01 18.51
C TYR A 264 -16.65 2.40 19.07
N ILE A 265 -16.08 3.49 18.55
CA ILE A 265 -14.93 4.12 19.16
C ILE A 265 -15.36 5.09 20.26
N ARG A 266 -14.50 5.25 21.27
CA ARG A 266 -14.72 6.14 22.39
C ARG A 266 -13.70 7.25 22.39
N SER A 267 -14.15 8.48 22.49
CA SER A 267 -13.31 9.66 22.59
C SER A 267 -14.07 10.79 23.31
N GLN A 268 -13.36 11.87 23.61
CA GLN A 268 -14.03 13.06 24.13
C GLN A 268 -15.00 13.61 23.09
N THR A 269 -16.18 13.99 23.56
CA THR A 269 -17.17 14.67 22.70
C THR A 269 -16.62 16.03 22.24
N LEU A 270 -16.96 16.41 21.02
CA LEU A 270 -16.66 17.74 20.51
C LEU A 270 -17.44 18.78 21.32
N ALA A 271 -16.73 19.77 21.83
CA ALA A 271 -17.31 20.87 22.60
C ALA A 271 -18.26 21.77 21.79
#